data_45229fb5c3396c8e5bb0bc2a8c3e7b58
#
_entry.id   45229fb5c3396c8e5bb0bc2a8c3e7b58
#
_cell.length_a   1.000
_cell.length_b   1.000
_cell.length_c   1.000
_cell.angle_alpha   90.00
_cell.angle_beta   90.00
_cell.angle_gamma   90.00
#
_symmetry.space_group_name_H-M   'P 1'
#
loop_
_entity.id
_entity.type
_entity.pdbx_description
1 polymer ?
#
loop_
_entity_poly.entity_id
_entity_poly.type
_entity_poly.pdbx_seq_one_letter_code
_entity_poly.pdbx_strand_id
1 'polypeptide(L)'
;MNSDDNRIASEHTLQGQLKLYYDLELPAAKPAPLLIALHGYGANKRQMMREAKQMAPENFALLSLQGFHQHMKEPKEPGGQWRFGFGWLTNFHPEDSVKIHHQALLDLIGSLTADGTVDRGRIFLLGFSQSCALNYRFAFWQPELLRGVIGICGGIPGDWETSADYKPTQAGVFHLTGTRDEFYSPERVADYEERLRLRAQNVEFKSYDAAHEIVPAMREDVRSWLTKHAA
;
A
#
# COMPACT_ATOMS: atom_id res chain seq x y z
N MET A 1 36.96 -40.68 -2.86
CA MET A 1 35.62 -40.14 -3.01
C MET A 1 35.15 -39.76 -1.62
N ASN A 2 35.26 -38.51 -1.26
CA ASN A 2 35.01 -38.03 0.11
C ASN A 2 33.51 -37.90 0.38
N SER A 3 33.08 -38.57 1.44
CA SER A 3 31.71 -38.64 1.96
C SER A 3 31.39 -37.48 2.96
N ASP A 4 31.90 -36.28 2.75
CA ASP A 4 31.92 -35.26 3.79
C ASP A 4 31.14 -33.98 3.47
N ASP A 5 30.07 -34.05 2.70
CA ASP A 5 29.32 -32.82 2.43
C ASP A 5 27.81 -32.98 2.74
N ASN A 6 27.51 -33.60 3.86
CA ASN A 6 26.13 -33.68 4.36
C ASN A 6 25.91 -32.74 5.57
N ARG A 7 26.56 -31.59 5.61
CA ARG A 7 26.24 -30.53 6.55
C ARG A 7 25.01 -29.78 6.03
N ILE A 8 23.87 -30.12 6.58
CA ILE A 8 22.66 -29.32 6.41
C ILE A 8 22.92 -28.00 7.15
N ALA A 9 23.08 -26.90 6.40
CA ALA A 9 23.13 -25.57 6.97
C ALA A 9 21.76 -25.28 7.61
N SER A 10 21.74 -24.99 8.92
CA SER A 10 20.54 -24.50 9.59
C SER A 10 20.47 -22.98 9.46
N GLU A 11 19.29 -22.45 9.14
CA GLU A 11 19.06 -21.03 9.13
C GLU A 11 18.93 -20.49 10.55
N HIS A 12 19.62 -19.39 10.84
CA HIS A 12 19.59 -18.72 12.14
C HIS A 12 19.19 -17.26 11.92
N THR A 13 18.46 -16.66 12.88
CA THR A 13 18.02 -15.27 12.83
C THR A 13 18.61 -14.47 13.97
N LEU A 14 18.89 -13.17 13.71
CA LEU A 14 19.28 -12.19 14.69
C LEU A 14 18.34 -10.99 14.62
N GLN A 15 17.82 -10.55 15.75
CA GLN A 15 17.00 -9.35 15.82
C GLN A 15 17.83 -8.10 15.58
N GLY A 16 17.36 -7.23 14.67
CA GLY A 16 17.99 -5.95 14.34
C GLY A 16 17.00 -4.80 14.38
N GLN A 17 17.51 -3.56 14.41
CA GLN A 17 16.68 -2.35 14.31
C GLN A 17 16.71 -1.82 12.89
N LEU A 18 15.54 -1.44 12.36
CA LEU A 18 15.38 -0.81 11.06
C LEU A 18 14.80 0.59 11.21
N LYS A 19 15.46 1.59 10.60
CA LYS A 19 14.90 2.95 10.48
C LYS A 19 14.02 3.03 9.25
N LEU A 20 12.78 3.45 9.43
CA LEU A 20 11.85 3.71 8.34
C LEU A 20 11.74 5.21 8.10
N TYR A 21 11.67 5.61 6.84
CA TYR A 21 11.63 7.01 6.42
C TYR A 21 10.27 7.33 5.80
N TYR A 22 9.68 8.44 6.19
CA TYR A 22 8.42 8.91 5.62
C TYR A 22 8.43 10.42 5.40
N ASP A 23 7.60 10.90 4.49
CA ASP A 23 7.26 12.31 4.33
C ASP A 23 5.89 12.55 4.96
N LEU A 24 5.74 13.68 5.65
CA LEU A 24 4.50 14.08 6.30
C LEU A 24 4.20 15.55 5.96
N GLU A 25 2.99 15.82 5.48
CA GLU A 25 2.47 17.17 5.29
C GLU A 25 1.16 17.32 6.08
N LEU A 26 1.04 18.40 6.81
CA LEU A 26 -0.09 18.67 7.69
C LEU A 26 -0.86 19.89 7.21
N PRO A 27 -2.21 19.83 7.16
CA PRO A 27 -3.02 21.03 6.93
C PRO A 27 -3.03 21.93 8.17
N ALA A 28 -3.52 23.15 8.01
CA ALA A 28 -3.60 24.10 9.13
C ALA A 28 -4.64 23.66 10.19
N ALA A 29 -5.75 23.09 9.76
CA ALA A 29 -6.82 22.63 10.66
C ALA A 29 -6.51 21.23 11.21
N LYS A 30 -6.73 21.04 12.53
CA LYS A 30 -6.56 19.78 13.26
C LYS A 30 -7.76 19.53 14.16
N PRO A 31 -8.11 18.27 14.45
CA PRO A 31 -7.56 17.04 13.87
C PRO A 31 -7.98 16.86 12.40
N ALA A 32 -7.04 16.44 11.56
CA ALA A 32 -7.24 16.29 10.12
C ALA A 32 -7.55 14.83 9.71
N PRO A 33 -8.32 14.59 8.63
CA PRO A 33 -8.31 13.29 7.98
C PRO A 33 -6.90 12.95 7.53
N LEU A 34 -6.52 11.67 7.55
CA LEU A 34 -5.20 11.19 7.14
C LEU A 34 -5.28 10.33 5.88
N LEU A 35 -4.48 10.65 4.87
CA LEU A 35 -4.18 9.75 3.77
C LEU A 35 -2.74 9.23 3.89
N ILE A 36 -2.60 7.94 4.13
CA ILE A 36 -1.33 7.23 4.05
C ILE A 36 -1.19 6.65 2.65
N ALA A 37 -0.19 7.08 1.90
CA ALA A 37 0.01 6.67 0.51
C ALA A 37 1.32 5.89 0.34
N LEU A 38 1.22 4.66 -0.18
CA LEU A 38 2.32 3.73 -0.34
C LEU A 38 2.62 3.47 -1.82
N HIS A 39 3.88 3.63 -2.19
CA HIS A 39 4.35 3.53 -3.57
C HIS A 39 4.43 2.08 -4.09
N GLY A 40 4.49 1.91 -5.41
CA GLY A 40 4.76 0.63 -6.07
C GLY A 40 6.23 0.23 -6.05
N TYR A 41 6.52 -1.00 -6.51
CA TYR A 41 7.89 -1.51 -6.65
C TYR A 41 8.76 -0.59 -7.52
N GLY A 42 9.97 -0.35 -7.08
CA GLY A 42 10.94 0.49 -7.80
C GLY A 42 10.72 2.00 -7.67
N ALA A 43 9.63 2.44 -7.06
CA ALA A 43 9.36 3.85 -6.76
C ALA A 43 9.88 4.25 -5.35
N ASN A 44 9.46 5.41 -4.86
CA ASN A 44 9.86 5.93 -3.55
C ASN A 44 8.77 6.85 -2.96
N LYS A 45 8.92 7.18 -1.67
CA LYS A 45 7.97 8.03 -0.93
C LYS A 45 7.73 9.41 -1.56
N ARG A 46 8.76 10.04 -2.15
CA ARG A 46 8.61 11.37 -2.77
C ARG A 46 7.77 11.34 -4.04
N GLN A 47 7.89 10.27 -4.82
CA GLN A 47 7.03 10.06 -6.00
C GLN A 47 5.58 9.86 -5.56
N MET A 48 5.36 9.03 -4.53
CA MET A 48 4.02 8.77 -4.03
C MET A 48 3.40 9.98 -3.32
N MET A 49 4.19 10.78 -2.61
CA MET A 49 3.72 12.05 -2.03
C MET A 49 3.21 13.01 -3.10
N ARG A 50 3.87 13.10 -4.28
CA ARG A 50 3.38 13.93 -5.38
C ARG A 50 2.03 13.43 -5.93
N GLU A 51 1.83 12.13 -6.00
CA GLU A 51 0.54 11.55 -6.38
C GLU A 51 -0.53 11.83 -5.31
N ALA A 52 -0.21 11.60 -4.03
CA ALA A 52 -1.12 11.86 -2.92
C ALA A 52 -1.63 13.31 -2.90
N LYS A 53 -0.76 14.29 -3.16
CA LYS A 53 -1.14 15.72 -3.29
C LYS A 53 -2.15 15.99 -4.39
N GLN A 54 -2.10 15.26 -5.48
CA GLN A 54 -3.03 15.40 -6.58
C GLN A 54 -4.37 14.70 -6.33
N MET A 55 -4.38 13.71 -5.44
CA MET A 55 -5.55 12.89 -5.12
C MET A 55 -6.31 13.35 -3.87
N ALA A 56 -5.60 13.90 -2.88
CA ALA A 56 -6.24 14.26 -1.62
C ALA A 56 -6.91 15.65 -1.66
N PRO A 57 -8.03 15.82 -0.91
CA PRO A 57 -8.53 17.15 -0.58
C PRO A 57 -7.54 17.94 0.27
N GLU A 58 -7.59 19.30 0.20
CA GLU A 58 -6.62 20.19 0.84
C GLU A 58 -6.59 20.10 2.39
N ASN A 59 -7.69 19.68 2.98
CA ASN A 59 -7.82 19.52 4.44
C ASN A 59 -7.25 18.21 4.98
N PHE A 60 -6.65 17.36 4.15
CA PHE A 60 -6.05 16.09 4.59
C PHE A 60 -4.60 16.27 5.05
N ALA A 61 -4.24 15.56 6.11
CA ALA A 61 -2.85 15.22 6.41
C ALA A 61 -2.39 14.15 5.41
N LEU A 62 -1.19 14.31 4.85
CA LEU A 62 -0.62 13.37 3.87
C LEU A 62 0.62 12.74 4.44
N LEU A 63 0.68 11.42 4.43
CA LEU A 63 1.85 10.64 4.82
C LEU A 63 2.25 9.70 3.68
N SER A 64 3.52 9.70 3.30
CA SER A 64 4.05 8.72 2.37
C SER A 64 5.26 8.02 2.97
N LEU A 65 5.13 6.71 3.21
CA LEU A 65 6.16 5.86 3.79
C LEU A 65 7.07 5.30 2.70
N GLN A 66 8.38 5.18 3.01
CA GLN A 66 9.37 4.57 2.15
C GLN A 66 9.36 3.05 2.32
N GLY A 67 9.26 2.32 1.22
CA GLY A 67 9.51 0.88 1.20
C GLY A 67 10.91 0.55 1.71
N PHE A 68 11.05 -0.51 2.47
CA PHE A 68 12.27 -0.83 3.22
C PHE A 68 13.25 -1.75 2.47
N HIS A 69 12.82 -2.39 1.38
CA HIS A 69 13.71 -3.15 0.50
C HIS A 69 14.30 -2.24 -0.57
N GLN A 70 15.56 -1.85 -0.37
CA GLN A 70 16.29 -1.05 -1.35
C GLN A 70 16.96 -1.94 -2.37
N HIS A 71 16.87 -1.57 -3.65
CA HIS A 71 17.56 -2.24 -4.74
C HIS A 71 18.07 -1.24 -5.77
N MET A 72 19.06 -1.65 -6.55
CA MET A 72 19.56 -0.85 -7.66
C MET A 72 18.70 -1.13 -8.90
N LYS A 73 18.31 -0.06 -9.58
CA LYS A 73 17.61 -0.12 -10.86
C LYS A 73 18.60 0.06 -11.98
N GLU A 74 18.56 -0.86 -12.92
CA GLU A 74 19.37 -0.73 -14.14
C GLU A 74 19.02 0.55 -14.90
N PRO A 75 20.04 1.19 -15.50
CA PRO A 75 19.81 2.32 -16.39
C PRO A 75 18.92 1.90 -17.58
N LYS A 76 18.03 2.79 -18.00
CA LYS A 76 17.18 2.54 -19.19
C LYS A 76 17.98 2.46 -20.49
N GLU A 77 19.16 3.08 -20.52
CA GLU A 77 20.06 3.12 -21.66
C GLU A 77 21.47 2.66 -21.26
N PRO A 78 22.23 1.99 -22.15
CA PRO A 78 23.61 1.60 -21.88
C PRO A 78 24.46 2.80 -21.46
N GLY A 79 25.22 2.66 -20.37
CA GLY A 79 26.05 3.74 -19.81
C GLY A 79 25.29 4.80 -18.99
N GLY A 80 23.99 4.65 -18.83
CA GLY A 80 23.16 5.53 -18.01
C GLY A 80 23.45 5.42 -16.50
N GLN A 81 22.92 6.35 -15.73
CA GLN A 81 23.13 6.39 -14.28
C GLN A 81 22.25 5.36 -13.55
N TRP A 82 22.86 4.55 -12.69
CA TRP A 82 22.17 3.68 -11.75
C TRP A 82 21.36 4.50 -10.74
N ARG A 83 20.17 4.04 -10.42
CA ARG A 83 19.26 4.69 -9.46
C ARG A 83 18.80 3.66 -8.43
N PHE A 84 18.45 4.13 -7.24
CA PHE A 84 17.80 3.30 -6.24
C PHE A 84 16.30 3.22 -6.50
N GLY A 85 15.77 2.01 -6.39
CA GLY A 85 14.37 1.72 -6.25
C GLY A 85 14.09 1.11 -4.88
N PHE A 86 12.83 1.12 -4.48
CA PHE A 86 12.40 0.58 -3.21
C PHE A 86 11.18 -0.32 -3.39
N GLY A 87 11.04 -1.31 -2.53
CA GLY A 87 9.94 -2.26 -2.53
C GLY A 87 9.50 -2.60 -1.12
N TRP A 88 8.38 -3.31 -1.03
CA TRP A 88 7.73 -3.67 0.22
C TRP A 88 7.84 -5.14 0.54
N LEU A 89 7.95 -5.98 -0.48
CA LEU A 89 7.87 -7.42 -0.38
C LEU A 89 8.90 -8.06 -1.29
N THR A 90 9.53 -9.13 -0.80
CA THR A 90 10.39 -10.02 -1.57
C THR A 90 9.89 -11.46 -1.41
N ASN A 91 10.43 -12.39 -2.20
CA ASN A 91 10.13 -13.81 -2.05
C ASN A 91 10.92 -14.47 -0.90
N PHE A 92 11.86 -13.73 -0.29
CA PHE A 92 12.63 -14.19 0.85
C PHE A 92 11.98 -13.67 2.12
N HIS A 93 11.48 -14.57 2.98
CA HIS A 93 10.77 -14.27 4.22
C HIS A 93 9.69 -13.17 4.08
N PRO A 94 8.69 -13.36 3.20
CA PRO A 94 7.67 -12.34 2.95
C PRO A 94 6.85 -11.99 4.21
N GLU A 95 6.72 -12.91 5.15
CA GLU A 95 6.05 -12.71 6.44
C GLU A 95 6.71 -11.63 7.31
N ASP A 96 8.02 -11.50 7.27
CA ASP A 96 8.73 -10.44 7.99
C ASP A 96 8.47 -9.07 7.36
N SER A 97 8.41 -9.02 6.04
CA SER A 97 8.00 -7.82 5.31
C SER A 97 6.59 -7.36 5.69
N VAL A 98 5.66 -8.30 5.80
CA VAL A 98 4.28 -8.02 6.24
C VAL A 98 4.26 -7.47 7.66
N LYS A 99 5.00 -8.09 8.59
CA LYS A 99 5.10 -7.62 9.99
C LYS A 99 5.66 -6.22 10.09
N ILE A 100 6.76 -5.92 9.38
CA ILE A 100 7.39 -4.58 9.36
C ILE A 100 6.40 -3.54 8.83
N HIS A 101 5.73 -3.84 7.71
CA HIS A 101 4.72 -2.96 7.12
C HIS A 101 3.58 -2.67 8.11
N HIS A 102 3.03 -3.70 8.73
CA HIS A 102 1.90 -3.58 9.63
C HIS A 102 2.27 -2.80 10.90
N GLN A 103 3.41 -3.11 11.50
CA GLN A 103 3.89 -2.41 12.69
C GLN A 103 4.17 -0.93 12.40
N ALA A 104 4.80 -0.63 11.25
CA ALA A 104 5.05 0.76 10.85
C ALA A 104 3.75 1.59 10.72
N LEU A 105 2.71 1.00 10.13
CA LEU A 105 1.41 1.68 10.02
C LEU A 105 0.76 1.88 11.39
N LEU A 106 0.80 0.88 12.28
CA LEU A 106 0.26 1.01 13.64
C LEU A 106 0.99 2.11 14.43
N ASP A 107 2.31 2.15 14.37
CA ASP A 107 3.13 3.13 15.11
C ASP A 107 2.87 4.56 14.59
N LEU A 108 2.82 4.75 13.27
CA LEU A 108 2.54 6.06 12.65
C LEU A 108 1.11 6.54 12.97
N ILE A 109 0.12 5.69 12.79
CA ILE A 109 -1.28 6.01 13.11
C ILE A 109 -1.42 6.32 14.60
N GLY A 110 -0.85 5.46 15.47
CA GLY A 110 -0.90 5.64 16.91
C GLY A 110 -0.28 6.97 17.35
N SER A 111 0.90 7.31 16.83
CA SER A 111 1.59 8.58 17.15
C SER A 111 0.77 9.80 16.72
N LEU A 112 0.31 9.83 15.45
CA LEU A 112 -0.41 10.98 14.89
C LEU A 112 -1.81 11.17 15.47
N THR A 113 -2.43 10.11 15.96
CA THR A 113 -3.73 10.20 16.65
C THR A 113 -3.60 10.56 18.13
N ALA A 114 -2.52 10.12 18.79
CA ALA A 114 -2.27 10.40 20.21
C ALA A 114 -1.98 11.88 20.48
N ASP A 115 -1.30 12.58 19.55
CA ASP A 115 -0.98 14.01 19.66
C ASP A 115 -2.12 14.93 19.15
N GLY A 116 -3.24 14.37 18.70
CA GLY A 116 -4.39 15.12 18.18
C GLY A 116 -4.17 15.74 16.78
N THR A 117 -3.12 15.36 16.09
CA THR A 117 -2.83 15.85 14.73
C THR A 117 -3.82 15.28 13.72
N VAL A 118 -4.20 14.01 13.89
CA VAL A 118 -5.05 13.26 12.97
C VAL A 118 -6.32 12.78 13.68
N ASP A 119 -7.43 12.82 12.97
CA ASP A 119 -8.70 12.25 13.40
C ASP A 119 -8.68 10.72 13.25
N ARG A 120 -8.77 10.01 14.37
CA ARG A 120 -8.78 8.54 14.42
C ARG A 120 -9.91 7.91 13.60
N GLY A 121 -11.02 8.58 13.44
CA GLY A 121 -12.19 8.10 12.66
C GLY A 121 -12.05 8.31 11.14
N ARG A 122 -11.03 9.04 10.70
CA ARG A 122 -10.90 9.45 9.28
C ARG A 122 -9.51 9.12 8.73
N ILE A 123 -9.10 7.85 8.82
CA ILE A 123 -7.81 7.34 8.34
C ILE A 123 -8.03 6.53 7.06
N PHE A 124 -7.33 6.89 6.01
CA PHE A 124 -7.38 6.26 4.69
C PHE A 124 -6.00 5.72 4.30
N LEU A 125 -5.98 4.54 3.69
CA LEU A 125 -4.76 3.88 3.23
C LEU A 125 -4.83 3.69 1.71
N LEU A 126 -3.86 4.21 0.97
CA LEU A 126 -3.76 4.11 -0.47
C LEU A 126 -2.51 3.35 -0.87
N GLY A 127 -2.65 2.40 -1.79
CA GLY A 127 -1.55 1.67 -2.40
C GLY A 127 -1.57 1.75 -3.92
N PHE A 128 -0.38 1.76 -4.51
CA PHE A 128 -0.18 1.56 -5.93
C PHE A 128 0.60 0.27 -6.18
N SER A 129 0.11 -0.59 -7.07
CA SER A 129 0.82 -1.80 -7.51
C SER A 129 1.16 -2.74 -6.33
N GLN A 130 2.44 -2.98 -6.05
CA GLN A 130 2.91 -3.91 -5.03
C GLN A 130 2.33 -3.64 -3.63
N SER A 131 2.12 -2.40 -3.25
CA SER A 131 1.60 -2.05 -1.92
C SER A 131 0.10 -2.34 -1.74
N CYS A 132 -0.68 -2.56 -2.81
CA CYS A 132 -2.12 -2.81 -2.70
C CYS A 132 -2.42 -4.06 -1.86
N ALA A 133 -1.80 -5.19 -2.17
CA ALA A 133 -2.03 -6.44 -1.44
C ALA A 133 -1.63 -6.34 0.05
N LEU A 134 -0.55 -5.62 0.37
CA LEU A 134 -0.14 -5.36 1.74
C LEU A 134 -1.13 -4.48 2.50
N ASN A 135 -1.65 -3.45 1.83
CA ASN A 135 -2.66 -2.57 2.39
C ASN A 135 -3.98 -3.30 2.66
N TYR A 136 -4.40 -4.18 1.75
CA TYR A 136 -5.55 -5.04 2.01
C TYR A 136 -5.31 -5.99 3.18
N ARG A 137 -4.14 -6.63 3.27
CA ARG A 137 -3.76 -7.43 4.45
C ARG A 137 -3.94 -6.64 5.74
N PHE A 138 -3.42 -5.42 5.78
CA PHE A 138 -3.52 -4.56 6.94
C PHE A 138 -4.97 -4.15 7.25
N ALA A 139 -5.71 -3.67 6.26
CA ALA A 139 -7.09 -3.20 6.44
C ALA A 139 -8.04 -4.28 6.97
N PHE A 140 -7.87 -5.52 6.53
CA PHE A 140 -8.71 -6.63 6.96
C PHE A 140 -8.18 -7.37 8.20
N TRP A 141 -6.90 -7.21 8.53
CA TRP A 141 -6.35 -7.62 9.81
C TRP A 141 -6.74 -6.64 10.94
N GLN A 142 -6.85 -5.34 10.62
CA GLN A 142 -7.31 -4.28 11.53
C GLN A 142 -8.63 -3.65 11.04
N PRO A 143 -9.75 -4.39 11.08
CA PRO A 143 -10.98 -4.05 10.37
C PRO A 143 -11.68 -2.78 10.85
N GLU A 144 -11.34 -2.28 12.05
CA GLU A 144 -11.94 -1.10 12.66
C GLU A 144 -11.05 0.14 12.64
N LEU A 145 -9.81 0.01 12.13
CA LEU A 145 -8.82 1.07 12.22
C LEU A 145 -8.95 2.09 11.09
N LEU A 146 -9.32 1.64 9.90
CA LEU A 146 -9.38 2.48 8.71
C LEU A 146 -10.82 2.87 8.36
N ARG A 147 -11.01 4.11 7.93
CA ARG A 147 -12.24 4.58 7.30
C ARG A 147 -12.34 4.09 5.86
N GLY A 148 -11.21 3.91 5.19
CA GLY A 148 -11.18 3.40 3.84
C GLY A 148 -9.81 2.93 3.35
N VAL A 149 -9.81 2.04 2.35
CA VAL A 149 -8.62 1.55 1.66
C VAL A 149 -8.79 1.68 0.15
N ILE A 150 -7.76 2.19 -0.51
CA ILE A 150 -7.73 2.44 -1.95
C ILE A 150 -6.59 1.63 -2.56
N GLY A 151 -6.91 0.81 -3.55
CA GLY A 151 -5.93 0.06 -4.35
C GLY A 151 -5.94 0.53 -5.80
N ILE A 152 -4.79 0.93 -6.33
CA ILE A 152 -4.64 1.37 -7.72
C ILE A 152 -3.67 0.44 -8.45
N CYS A 153 -4.12 -0.17 -9.55
CA CYS A 153 -3.32 -1.04 -10.41
C CYS A 153 -2.52 -2.08 -9.61
N GLY A 154 -3.19 -2.79 -8.68
CA GLY A 154 -2.53 -3.73 -7.79
C GLY A 154 -3.36 -4.97 -7.49
N GLY A 155 -2.77 -5.92 -6.78
CA GLY A 155 -3.41 -7.19 -6.42
C GLY A 155 -4.11 -7.16 -5.08
N ILE A 156 -4.94 -8.18 -4.87
CA ILE A 156 -5.42 -8.61 -3.56
C ILE A 156 -4.52 -9.74 -3.02
N PRO A 157 -4.51 -10.02 -1.72
CA PRO A 157 -3.69 -11.10 -1.16
C PRO A 157 -3.97 -12.46 -1.81
N GLY A 158 -2.91 -13.23 -2.07
CA GLY A 158 -3.05 -14.56 -2.68
C GLY A 158 -3.71 -15.61 -1.77
N ASP A 159 -3.71 -15.38 -0.46
CA ASP A 159 -4.33 -16.18 0.59
C ASP A 159 -5.67 -15.60 1.06
N TRP A 160 -6.32 -14.76 0.24
CA TRP A 160 -7.52 -14.00 0.57
C TRP A 160 -8.67 -14.84 1.11
N GLU A 161 -8.92 -15.99 0.49
CA GLU A 161 -10.02 -16.88 0.86
C GLU A 161 -9.67 -17.79 2.06
N THR A 162 -8.41 -18.11 2.25
CA THR A 162 -7.96 -19.16 3.17
C THR A 162 -7.44 -18.66 4.51
N SER A 163 -6.95 -17.40 4.56
CA SER A 163 -6.42 -16.85 5.80
C SER A 163 -7.53 -16.49 6.78
N ALA A 164 -7.40 -16.99 8.01
CA ALA A 164 -8.26 -16.66 9.14
C ALA A 164 -7.97 -15.25 9.73
N ASP A 165 -6.88 -14.63 9.34
CA ASP A 165 -6.47 -13.32 9.86
C ASP A 165 -7.32 -12.17 9.30
N TYR A 166 -7.94 -12.36 8.12
CA TYR A 166 -8.76 -11.33 7.50
C TYR A 166 -10.19 -11.39 8.01
N LYS A 167 -10.60 -10.30 8.63
CA LYS A 167 -11.95 -10.12 9.19
C LYS A 167 -12.77 -9.17 8.32
N PRO A 168 -14.09 -9.30 8.28
CA PRO A 168 -14.95 -8.33 7.63
C PRO A 168 -14.73 -6.91 8.18
N THR A 169 -14.72 -5.91 7.29
CA THR A 169 -14.54 -4.51 7.65
C THR A 169 -15.72 -3.65 7.19
N GLN A 170 -15.97 -2.56 7.93
CA GLN A 170 -16.88 -1.48 7.54
C GLN A 170 -16.17 -0.39 6.72
N ALA A 171 -14.84 -0.45 6.60
CA ALA A 171 -14.09 0.47 5.77
C ALA A 171 -14.58 0.44 4.33
N GLY A 172 -14.70 1.60 3.69
CA GLY A 172 -14.91 1.68 2.25
C GLY A 172 -13.70 1.11 1.51
N VAL A 173 -13.96 0.35 0.45
CA VAL A 173 -12.91 -0.18 -0.44
C VAL A 173 -13.10 0.43 -1.83
N PHE A 174 -12.07 1.08 -2.35
CA PHE A 174 -12.06 1.58 -3.71
C PHE A 174 -10.90 0.97 -4.49
N HIS A 175 -11.20 0.15 -5.49
CA HIS A 175 -10.20 -0.50 -6.34
C HIS A 175 -10.26 0.04 -7.76
N LEU A 176 -9.12 0.55 -8.27
CA LEU A 176 -8.98 1.14 -9.59
C LEU A 176 -7.98 0.32 -10.42
N THR A 177 -8.33 0.05 -11.67
CA THR A 177 -7.50 -0.76 -12.56
C THR A 177 -7.42 -0.17 -13.97
N GLY A 178 -6.33 -0.49 -14.69
CA GLY A 178 -6.16 -0.12 -16.09
C GLY A 178 -6.58 -1.25 -17.02
N THR A 179 -7.31 -0.94 -18.10
CA THR A 179 -7.71 -1.94 -19.11
C THR A 179 -6.56 -2.41 -19.99
N ARG A 180 -5.42 -1.71 -19.96
CA ARG A 180 -4.18 -2.03 -20.67
C ARG A 180 -3.00 -2.29 -19.72
N ASP A 181 -3.32 -2.61 -18.45
CA ASP A 181 -2.29 -2.91 -17.44
C ASP A 181 -1.65 -4.27 -17.74
N GLU A 182 -0.35 -4.28 -17.98
CA GLU A 182 0.42 -5.47 -18.35
C GLU A 182 0.75 -6.37 -17.14
N PHE A 183 0.69 -5.85 -15.92
CA PHE A 183 0.96 -6.60 -14.69
C PHE A 183 -0.32 -7.11 -14.02
N TYR A 184 -1.38 -6.31 -14.08
CA TYR A 184 -2.71 -6.62 -13.55
C TYR A 184 -3.73 -6.53 -14.67
N SER A 185 -3.62 -7.46 -15.63
CA SER A 185 -4.46 -7.50 -16.83
C SER A 185 -5.95 -7.62 -16.46
N PRO A 186 -6.87 -7.22 -17.35
CA PRO A 186 -8.30 -7.35 -17.14
C PRO A 186 -8.73 -8.75 -16.71
N GLU A 187 -8.13 -9.78 -17.28
CA GLU A 187 -8.43 -11.18 -16.95
C GLU A 187 -7.98 -11.52 -15.52
N ARG A 188 -6.84 -11.00 -15.10
CA ARG A 188 -6.31 -11.22 -13.73
C ARG A 188 -7.15 -10.55 -12.66
N VAL A 189 -7.75 -9.40 -12.96
CA VAL A 189 -8.53 -8.61 -12.00
C VAL A 189 -10.03 -8.83 -12.09
N ALA A 190 -10.49 -9.68 -13.01
CA ALA A 190 -11.89 -9.87 -13.33
C ALA A 190 -12.77 -10.28 -12.13
N ASP A 191 -12.22 -11.03 -11.18
CA ASP A 191 -12.91 -11.51 -9.98
C ASP A 191 -12.65 -10.66 -8.72
N TYR A 192 -11.83 -9.61 -8.81
CA TYR A 192 -11.39 -8.85 -7.62
C TYR A 192 -12.54 -8.14 -6.91
N GLU A 193 -13.50 -7.59 -7.64
CA GLU A 193 -14.66 -6.94 -7.03
C GLU A 193 -15.48 -7.93 -6.20
N GLU A 194 -15.80 -9.09 -6.77
CA GLU A 194 -16.55 -10.15 -6.08
C GLU A 194 -15.78 -10.63 -4.84
N ARG A 195 -14.50 -10.91 -4.98
CA ARG A 195 -13.66 -11.37 -3.88
C ARG A 195 -13.54 -10.33 -2.76
N LEU A 196 -13.41 -9.05 -3.07
CA LEU A 196 -13.39 -7.97 -2.06
C LEU A 196 -14.74 -7.90 -1.32
N ARG A 197 -15.86 -8.10 -2.03
CA ARG A 197 -17.20 -8.10 -1.43
C ARG A 197 -17.45 -9.25 -0.46
N LEU A 198 -16.65 -10.31 -0.48
CA LEU A 198 -16.73 -11.37 0.54
C LEU A 198 -16.42 -10.87 1.95
N ARG A 199 -15.65 -9.77 2.07
CA ARG A 199 -15.16 -9.26 3.36
C ARG A 199 -15.41 -7.77 3.61
N ALA A 200 -15.91 -7.03 2.61
CA ALA A 200 -16.27 -5.62 2.71
C ALA A 200 -17.63 -5.36 2.10
N GLN A 201 -18.48 -4.60 2.81
CA GLN A 201 -19.82 -4.26 2.32
C GLN A 201 -19.80 -3.13 1.29
N ASN A 202 -18.88 -2.17 1.47
CA ASN A 202 -18.79 -0.96 0.67
C ASN A 202 -17.60 -1.07 -0.30
N VAL A 203 -17.79 -1.77 -1.42
CA VAL A 203 -16.75 -1.91 -2.47
C VAL A 203 -17.17 -1.15 -3.71
N GLU A 204 -16.32 -0.22 -4.13
CA GLU A 204 -16.37 0.45 -5.43
C GLU A 204 -15.20 -0.06 -6.29
N PHE A 205 -15.48 -0.52 -7.50
CA PHE A 205 -14.50 -1.01 -8.46
C PHE A 205 -14.63 -0.23 -9.76
N LYS A 206 -13.52 0.27 -10.31
CA LYS A 206 -13.55 1.06 -11.53
C LYS A 206 -12.36 0.79 -12.44
N SER A 207 -12.64 0.62 -13.74
CA SER A 207 -11.63 0.42 -14.78
C SER A 207 -11.46 1.67 -15.64
N TYR A 208 -10.23 1.91 -16.09
CA TYR A 208 -9.85 3.09 -16.89
C TYR A 208 -9.07 2.64 -18.14
N ASP A 209 -9.14 3.41 -19.20
CA ASP A 209 -8.24 3.23 -20.36
C ASP A 209 -6.83 3.71 -20.01
N ALA A 210 -6.09 2.86 -19.32
CA ALA A 210 -4.76 3.13 -18.82
C ALA A 210 -3.90 1.86 -18.83
N ALA A 211 -2.59 2.02 -18.93
CA ALA A 211 -1.59 1.00 -18.64
C ALA A 211 -1.33 0.92 -17.13
N HIS A 212 -0.17 0.38 -16.71
CA HIS A 212 0.22 0.30 -15.29
C HIS A 212 0.66 1.67 -14.74
N GLU A 213 -0.27 2.61 -14.64
CA GLU A 213 0.00 4.00 -14.25
C GLU A 213 -1.22 4.65 -13.55
N ILE A 214 -0.98 5.78 -12.88
CA ILE A 214 -2.04 6.60 -12.29
C ILE A 214 -2.38 7.73 -13.25
N VAL A 215 -3.56 7.68 -13.86
CA VAL A 215 -4.03 8.69 -14.82
C VAL A 215 -4.83 9.81 -14.15
N PRO A 216 -5.02 10.99 -14.79
CA PRO A 216 -5.77 12.11 -14.22
C PRO A 216 -7.17 11.71 -13.73
N ALA A 217 -7.93 10.93 -14.51
CA ALA A 217 -9.28 10.49 -14.12
C ALA A 217 -9.29 9.66 -12.82
N MET A 218 -8.26 8.81 -12.60
CA MET A 218 -8.13 8.08 -11.33
C MET A 218 -7.91 9.05 -10.16
N ARG A 219 -7.10 10.12 -10.35
CA ARG A 219 -6.84 11.12 -9.31
C ARG A 219 -8.11 11.89 -8.92
N GLU A 220 -8.92 12.26 -9.88
CA GLU A 220 -10.19 12.95 -9.67
C GLU A 220 -11.20 12.08 -8.91
N ASP A 221 -11.33 10.83 -9.32
CA ASP A 221 -12.22 9.88 -8.68
C ASP A 221 -11.78 9.55 -7.23
N VAL A 222 -10.47 9.38 -6.99
CA VAL A 222 -9.93 9.20 -5.63
C VAL A 222 -10.21 10.43 -4.77
N ARG A 223 -10.01 11.65 -5.30
CA ARG A 223 -10.33 12.89 -4.58
C ARG A 223 -11.81 12.96 -4.21
N SER A 224 -12.67 12.69 -5.15
CA SER A 224 -14.12 12.68 -4.95
C SER A 224 -14.54 11.65 -3.91
N TRP A 225 -13.97 10.45 -4.00
CA TRP A 225 -14.22 9.37 -3.07
C TRP A 225 -13.75 9.72 -1.64
N LEU A 226 -12.54 10.26 -1.49
CA LEU A 226 -12.01 10.71 -0.20
C LEU A 226 -12.89 11.82 0.41
N THR A 227 -13.32 12.79 -0.39
CA THR A 227 -14.22 13.85 0.07
C THR A 227 -15.53 13.29 0.62
N LYS A 228 -16.15 12.36 -0.09
CA LYS A 228 -17.40 11.70 0.31
C LYS A 228 -17.25 10.91 1.60
N HIS A 229 -16.16 10.17 1.76
CA HIS A 229 -15.98 9.25 2.89
C HIS A 229 -15.35 9.89 4.13
N ALA A 230 -14.78 11.10 4.02
CA ALA A 230 -14.24 11.86 5.13
C ALA A 230 -15.27 12.83 5.78
N ALA A 231 -16.45 12.94 5.20
CA ALA A 231 -17.57 13.74 5.71
C ALA A 231 -18.15 13.16 7.01
#